data_f6a0d550f68b2ae1c21277f82ae5a754
#
_entry.id   f6a0d550f68b2ae1c21277f82ae5a754
#
_cell.length_a   1.000
_cell.length_b   1.000
_cell.length_c   1.000
_cell.angle_alpha   90.00
_cell.angle_beta   90.00
_cell.angle_gamma   90.00
#
_symmetry.space_group_name_H-M   'P 1'
#
loop_
_entity.id
_entity.type
_entity.pdbx_description
1 polymer ?
#
loop_
_entity_poly.entity_id
_entity_poly.type
_entity_poly.pdbx_seq_one_letter_code
_entity_poly.pdbx_strand_id
1 'polypeptide(L)'
;GDRNNAAKTEIELRHVLTQVEVRAKNTNATYRYDVKAVRIGSVHSTGDYTFPSETNANGSWTLKDGSYASYTTAELTDPIRLTSDAKGLMDDSGTAMLLPQQLTAWDTKDDKENKKNGSYIALLLKITTEAGRQVYPSAEGEYGWAAVSIGGHAESKKNLWQPGDKFVYTLDLSNGAGVMPPDSPDPGEPVLGQPIRFTVTVNNWVIRHQDVNL
;
A
#
# COMPACT_ATOMS: atom_id res chain seq x y z
N GLY A 1 -55.81 -16.23 5.32
CA GLY A 1 -54.47 -16.08 5.91
C GLY A 1 -53.64 -15.20 5.04
N ASP A 2 -53.28 -14.03 5.52
CA ASP A 2 -52.49 -13.02 4.84
C ASP A 2 -51.10 -13.58 4.49
N ARG A 3 -50.84 -13.78 3.21
CA ARG A 3 -49.52 -14.16 2.69
C ARG A 3 -48.55 -12.99 2.52
N ASN A 4 -48.89 -11.82 3.07
CA ASN A 4 -48.11 -10.57 2.89
C ASN A 4 -47.26 -10.15 4.09
N ASN A 5 -47.03 -11.03 5.05
CA ASN A 5 -46.07 -10.77 6.09
C ASN A 5 -44.79 -11.60 5.88
N ALA A 6 -44.17 -11.40 4.72
CA ALA A 6 -42.79 -11.82 4.55
C ALA A 6 -41.94 -10.98 5.49
N ALA A 7 -41.46 -11.58 6.57
CA ALA A 7 -40.47 -10.93 7.42
C ALA A 7 -39.31 -10.44 6.54
N LYS A 8 -39.12 -9.13 6.52
CA LYS A 8 -37.96 -8.55 5.83
C LYS A 8 -36.71 -9.11 6.49
N THR A 9 -35.92 -9.85 5.74
CA THR A 9 -34.62 -10.30 6.21
C THR A 9 -33.64 -9.16 5.95
N GLU A 10 -33.17 -8.54 6.99
CA GLU A 10 -32.07 -7.55 6.89
C GLU A 10 -30.77 -8.31 6.72
N ILE A 11 -30.08 -8.06 5.63
CA ILE A 11 -28.76 -8.60 5.35
C ILE A 11 -27.76 -7.48 5.51
N GLU A 12 -26.89 -7.59 6.51
CA GLU A 12 -25.79 -6.67 6.73
C GLU A 12 -24.51 -7.23 6.09
N LEU A 13 -23.99 -6.53 5.10
CA LEU A 13 -22.72 -6.85 4.47
C LEU A 13 -21.61 -6.02 5.10
N ARG A 14 -20.54 -6.69 5.55
CA ARG A 14 -19.38 -6.06 6.17
C ARG A 14 -18.14 -6.32 5.34
N HIS A 15 -17.30 -5.29 5.21
CA HIS A 15 -15.99 -5.46 4.58
C HIS A 15 -15.08 -6.27 5.49
N VAL A 16 -14.57 -7.40 4.97
CA VAL A 16 -13.66 -8.29 5.71
C VAL A 16 -12.20 -8.07 5.35
N LEU A 17 -11.92 -7.25 4.33
CA LEU A 17 -10.59 -6.88 3.89
C LEU A 17 -10.26 -5.44 4.29
N THR A 18 -9.00 -5.09 4.18
CA THR A 18 -8.47 -3.73 4.31
C THR A 18 -8.25 -3.15 2.92
N GLN A 19 -8.55 -1.88 2.76
CA GLN A 19 -8.26 -1.13 1.55
C GLN A 19 -6.98 -0.31 1.74
N VAL A 20 -6.06 -0.37 0.78
CA VAL A 20 -4.79 0.37 0.82
C VAL A 20 -4.65 1.22 -0.42
N GLU A 21 -4.40 2.51 -0.23
CA GLU A 21 -4.12 3.48 -1.28
C GLU A 21 -2.73 4.07 -1.09
N VAL A 22 -1.99 4.24 -2.18
CA VAL A 22 -0.68 4.89 -2.17
C VAL A 22 -0.73 6.15 -3.00
N ARG A 23 -0.28 7.24 -2.39
CA ARG A 23 -0.11 8.56 -3.01
C ARG A 23 1.33 9.00 -2.87
N ALA A 24 1.78 9.87 -3.76
CA ALA A 24 3.09 10.49 -3.60
C ALA A 24 3.11 11.95 -4.06
N LYS A 25 4.09 12.68 -3.53
CA LYS A 25 4.36 14.08 -3.88
C LYS A 25 5.87 14.38 -3.89
N ASN A 26 6.23 15.46 -4.57
CA ASN A 26 7.56 16.03 -4.57
C ASN A 26 7.48 17.56 -4.64
N THR A 27 8.09 18.24 -3.69
CA THR A 27 8.22 19.71 -3.67
C THR A 27 9.63 20.19 -4.06
N ASN A 28 10.56 19.25 -4.28
CA ASN A 28 11.94 19.56 -4.65
C ASN A 28 12.03 19.91 -6.15
N ALA A 29 12.48 21.10 -6.46
CA ALA A 29 12.61 21.55 -7.85
C ALA A 29 13.85 20.98 -8.56
N THR A 30 14.86 20.47 -7.81
CA THR A 30 16.11 19.96 -8.38
C THR A 30 15.90 18.63 -9.14
N TYR A 31 14.96 17.80 -8.65
CA TYR A 31 14.71 16.48 -9.20
C TYR A 31 13.26 16.31 -9.61
N ARG A 32 13.06 15.61 -10.72
CA ARG A 32 11.76 15.19 -11.24
C ARG A 32 11.64 13.68 -11.08
N TYR A 33 10.48 13.24 -10.60
CA TYR A 33 10.15 11.84 -10.38
C TYR A 33 8.98 11.45 -11.27
N ASP A 34 9.20 10.48 -12.13
CA ASP A 34 8.19 9.86 -12.99
C ASP A 34 7.93 8.45 -12.49
N VAL A 35 6.71 8.15 -12.06
CA VAL A 35 6.32 6.88 -11.43
C VAL A 35 5.44 6.08 -12.38
N LYS A 36 5.75 4.79 -12.55
CA LYS A 36 5.01 3.85 -13.40
C LYS A 36 4.19 2.82 -12.64
N ALA A 37 4.64 2.39 -11.47
CA ALA A 37 3.97 1.35 -10.71
C ALA A 37 4.23 1.48 -9.21
N VAL A 38 3.38 0.81 -8.44
CA VAL A 38 3.49 0.67 -6.99
C VAL A 38 3.58 -0.80 -6.63
N ARG A 39 4.42 -1.12 -5.64
CA ARG A 39 4.46 -2.43 -4.99
C ARG A 39 4.27 -2.27 -3.49
N ILE A 40 3.38 -3.07 -2.92
CA ILE A 40 3.24 -3.26 -1.48
C ILE A 40 3.79 -4.63 -1.19
N GLY A 41 4.91 -4.70 -0.51
CA GLY A 41 5.70 -5.93 -0.39
C GLY A 41 5.75 -6.50 1.01
N SER A 42 5.98 -7.81 1.07
CA SER A 42 6.15 -8.57 2.30
C SER A 42 4.96 -8.48 3.25
N VAL A 43 3.76 -8.66 2.71
CA VAL A 43 2.50 -8.70 3.46
C VAL A 43 1.89 -10.10 3.37
N HIS A 44 1.16 -10.55 4.38
CA HIS A 44 0.44 -11.81 4.32
C HIS A 44 -0.58 -11.80 3.18
N SER A 45 -0.55 -12.86 2.37
CA SER A 45 -1.38 -12.99 1.16
C SER A 45 -2.43 -14.09 1.26
N THR A 46 -2.34 -14.98 2.27
CA THR A 46 -3.30 -16.06 2.48
C THR A 46 -3.70 -16.18 3.95
N GLY A 47 -4.94 -16.60 4.17
CA GLY A 47 -5.52 -16.82 5.49
C GLY A 47 -6.89 -17.47 5.36
N ASP A 48 -7.37 -17.99 6.49
CA ASP A 48 -8.71 -18.57 6.60
C ASP A 48 -9.61 -17.57 7.35
N TYR A 49 -10.78 -17.28 6.78
CA TYR A 49 -11.75 -16.41 7.42
C TYR A 49 -12.82 -17.23 8.13
N THR A 50 -12.98 -16.98 9.42
CA THR A 50 -14.05 -17.57 10.22
C THR A 50 -15.22 -16.59 10.32
N PHE A 51 -16.37 -17.01 9.79
CA PHE A 51 -17.59 -16.22 9.90
C PHE A 51 -18.04 -16.10 11.37
N PRO A 52 -18.68 -15.00 11.74
CA PRO A 52 -19.24 -14.86 13.09
C PRO A 52 -20.37 -15.87 13.30
N SER A 53 -20.44 -16.43 14.50
CA SER A 53 -21.52 -17.34 14.91
C SER A 53 -22.76 -16.60 15.44
N GLU A 54 -22.63 -15.31 15.76
CA GLU A 54 -23.68 -14.48 16.33
C GLU A 54 -24.00 -13.29 15.44
N THR A 55 -25.25 -12.84 15.48
CA THR A 55 -25.71 -11.63 14.79
C THR A 55 -24.92 -10.42 15.33
N ASN A 56 -24.50 -9.52 14.43
CA ASN A 56 -23.71 -8.33 14.75
C ASN A 56 -22.27 -8.56 15.27
N ALA A 57 -21.80 -9.80 15.33
CA ALA A 57 -20.40 -10.07 15.60
C ALA A 57 -19.53 -9.87 14.34
N ASN A 58 -18.25 -9.63 14.54
CA ASN A 58 -17.27 -9.63 13.45
C ASN A 58 -16.65 -11.03 13.32
N GLY A 59 -16.43 -11.46 12.10
CA GLY A 59 -15.58 -12.63 11.85
C GLY A 59 -14.10 -12.31 12.10
N SER A 60 -13.27 -13.31 11.97
CA SER A 60 -11.84 -13.18 12.20
C SER A 60 -11.00 -13.84 11.11
N TRP A 61 -9.83 -13.29 10.83
CA TRP A 61 -8.82 -13.86 9.97
C TRP A 61 -7.78 -14.61 10.77
N THR A 62 -7.45 -15.84 10.33
CA THR A 62 -6.26 -16.59 10.76
C THR A 62 -5.30 -16.60 9.59
N LEU A 63 -4.23 -15.80 9.68
CA LEU A 63 -3.22 -15.69 8.64
C LEU A 63 -2.33 -16.93 8.63
N LYS A 64 -1.89 -17.35 7.45
CA LYS A 64 -0.99 -18.50 7.31
C LYS A 64 0.46 -18.05 7.47
N ASP A 65 1.20 -18.71 8.35
CA ASP A 65 2.62 -18.47 8.56
C ASP A 65 3.40 -18.61 7.24
N GLY A 66 4.36 -17.72 7.04
CA GLY A 66 5.21 -17.74 5.84
C GLY A 66 4.51 -17.36 4.52
N SER A 67 3.24 -16.98 4.53
CA SER A 67 2.47 -16.63 3.35
C SER A 67 2.69 -15.18 2.89
N TYR A 68 3.93 -14.70 2.91
CA TYR A 68 4.23 -13.34 2.48
C TYR A 68 4.33 -13.24 0.96
N ALA A 69 3.70 -12.21 0.41
CA ALA A 69 3.75 -11.89 -1.01
C ALA A 69 3.78 -10.37 -1.24
N SER A 70 3.95 -9.98 -2.49
CA SER A 70 3.88 -8.59 -2.91
C SER A 70 2.67 -8.39 -3.82
N TYR A 71 1.90 -7.35 -3.55
CA TYR A 71 0.95 -6.80 -4.50
C TYR A 71 1.66 -5.75 -5.35
N THR A 72 1.56 -5.87 -6.67
CA THR A 72 2.15 -4.89 -7.61
C THR A 72 1.07 -4.45 -8.60
N THR A 73 0.92 -3.14 -8.79
CA THR A 73 0.01 -2.60 -9.81
C THR A 73 0.50 -2.92 -11.21
N ALA A 74 -0.38 -2.85 -12.20
CA ALA A 74 0.05 -2.79 -13.59
C ALA A 74 0.95 -1.55 -13.81
N GLU A 75 1.89 -1.66 -14.73
CA GLU A 75 2.69 -0.51 -15.15
C GLU A 75 1.83 0.45 -15.96
N LEU A 76 1.86 1.72 -15.59
CA LEU A 76 1.19 2.77 -16.35
C LEU A 76 1.91 3.00 -17.68
N THR A 77 1.15 3.12 -18.74
CA THR A 77 1.66 3.51 -20.07
C THR A 77 2.27 4.91 -20.01
N ASP A 78 1.55 5.85 -19.39
CA ASP A 78 2.00 7.21 -19.16
C ASP A 78 2.41 7.39 -17.70
N PRO A 79 3.70 7.60 -17.41
CA PRO A 79 4.18 7.76 -16.05
C PRO A 79 3.56 8.98 -15.36
N ILE A 80 3.27 8.84 -14.07
CA ILE A 80 2.80 9.94 -13.25
C ILE A 80 3.99 10.77 -12.79
N ARG A 81 4.07 12.01 -13.26
CA ARG A 81 5.01 12.98 -12.72
C ARG A 81 4.52 13.52 -11.38
N LEU A 82 5.39 13.41 -10.36
CA LEU A 82 5.10 13.94 -9.04
C LEU A 82 5.20 15.46 -9.03
N THR A 83 4.30 16.08 -8.27
CA THR A 83 4.21 17.52 -8.03
C THR A 83 4.11 17.79 -6.54
N SER A 84 3.98 19.05 -6.12
CA SER A 84 3.70 19.43 -4.73
C SER A 84 2.39 18.83 -4.19
N ASP A 85 1.43 18.60 -5.07
CA ASP A 85 0.17 17.98 -4.71
C ASP A 85 0.30 16.46 -4.74
N ALA A 86 -0.16 15.80 -3.68
CA ALA A 86 -0.11 14.35 -3.58
C ALA A 86 -1.06 13.70 -4.61
N LYS A 87 -0.50 12.90 -5.51
CA LYS A 87 -1.23 12.16 -6.55
C LYS A 87 -1.40 10.71 -6.17
N GLY A 88 -2.56 10.11 -6.46
CA GLY A 88 -2.77 8.67 -6.41
C GLY A 88 -1.88 7.97 -7.43
N LEU A 89 -1.27 6.86 -7.02
CA LEU A 89 -0.33 6.08 -7.83
C LEU A 89 -0.84 4.67 -8.15
N MET A 90 -1.98 4.30 -7.57
CA MET A 90 -2.60 3.00 -7.86
C MET A 90 -3.20 3.04 -9.28
N ASP A 91 -3.39 1.86 -9.85
CA ASP A 91 -4.08 1.70 -11.14
C ASP A 91 -5.52 2.24 -11.10
N ASP A 92 -6.30 1.97 -12.16
CA ASP A 92 -7.69 2.43 -12.29
C ASP A 92 -8.59 2.05 -11.11
N SER A 93 -8.23 1.02 -10.33
CA SER A 93 -8.93 0.65 -9.09
C SER A 93 -8.73 1.68 -7.97
N GLY A 94 -7.67 2.47 -8.04
CA GLY A 94 -7.28 3.47 -7.06
C GLY A 94 -6.81 2.91 -5.71
N THR A 95 -6.97 1.60 -5.47
CA THR A 95 -6.66 0.94 -4.19
C THR A 95 -6.39 -0.55 -4.34
N ALA A 96 -5.65 -1.12 -3.38
CA ALA A 96 -5.51 -2.57 -3.22
C ALA A 96 -6.42 -3.10 -2.10
N MET A 97 -6.99 -4.28 -2.29
CA MET A 97 -7.71 -5.04 -1.26
C MET A 97 -6.78 -6.08 -0.68
N LEU A 98 -6.39 -5.92 0.57
CA LEU A 98 -5.41 -6.77 1.23
C LEU A 98 -5.96 -7.38 2.52
N LEU A 99 -5.32 -8.43 3.01
CA LEU A 99 -5.71 -9.06 4.27
C LEU A 99 -5.43 -8.13 5.45
N PRO A 100 -6.37 -8.02 6.40
CA PRO A 100 -6.12 -7.36 7.68
C PRO A 100 -4.98 -8.04 8.42
N GLN A 101 -3.99 -7.26 8.87
CA GLN A 101 -2.80 -7.81 9.51
C GLN A 101 -2.03 -6.76 10.28
N GLN A 102 -1.28 -7.20 11.29
CA GLN A 102 -0.25 -6.39 11.91
C GLN A 102 0.96 -6.35 10.97
N LEU A 103 1.38 -5.14 10.59
CA LEU A 103 2.58 -4.96 9.79
C LEU A 103 3.83 -5.04 10.67
N THR A 104 4.86 -5.69 10.14
CA THR A 104 6.21 -5.67 10.69
C THR A 104 7.08 -4.81 9.79
N ALA A 105 7.75 -3.82 10.36
CA ALA A 105 8.60 -2.93 9.60
C ALA A 105 9.77 -3.71 8.97
N TRP A 106 10.04 -3.44 7.70
CA TRP A 106 11.28 -3.92 7.08
C TRP A 106 12.47 -3.14 7.63
N ASP A 107 13.45 -3.87 8.20
CA ASP A 107 14.72 -3.28 8.64
C ASP A 107 15.67 -3.18 7.44
N THR A 108 15.85 -1.96 6.97
CA THR A 108 16.73 -1.66 5.83
C THR A 108 18.23 -1.81 6.15
N LYS A 109 18.58 -1.94 7.43
CA LYS A 109 19.98 -2.08 7.90
C LYS A 109 20.35 -3.51 8.24
N ASP A 110 19.36 -4.39 8.35
CA ASP A 110 19.59 -5.77 8.74
C ASP A 110 20.18 -6.58 7.59
N ASP A 111 20.95 -7.58 7.95
CA ASP A 111 21.68 -8.44 7.04
C ASP A 111 20.73 -9.26 6.13
N LYS A 112 21.30 -9.77 5.06
CA LYS A 112 20.63 -10.42 3.90
C LYS A 112 19.61 -11.50 4.21
N GLU A 113 19.57 -12.06 5.42
CA GLU A 113 18.66 -13.15 5.79
C GLU A 113 17.26 -12.70 6.25
N ASN A 114 17.11 -11.52 6.86
CA ASN A 114 15.82 -10.98 7.35
C ASN A 114 15.00 -10.18 6.33
N LYS A 115 15.46 -10.07 5.11
CA LYS A 115 14.90 -9.23 4.03
C LYS A 115 13.50 -9.59 3.56
N LYS A 116 12.97 -10.74 4.00
CA LYS A 116 11.66 -11.25 3.56
C LYS A 116 10.50 -10.91 4.49
N ASN A 117 10.79 -10.45 5.70
CA ASN A 117 9.80 -10.40 6.78
C ASN A 117 9.30 -8.99 7.14
N GLY A 118 9.74 -7.98 6.43
CA GLY A 118 9.36 -6.59 6.73
C GLY A 118 8.56 -5.94 5.61
N SER A 119 7.45 -5.33 5.98
CA SER A 119 6.54 -4.68 5.04
C SER A 119 7.13 -3.38 4.49
N TYR A 120 6.97 -3.15 3.19
CA TYR A 120 7.45 -1.97 2.50
C TYR A 120 6.49 -1.53 1.39
N ILE A 121 6.62 -0.26 0.98
CA ILE A 121 6.05 0.24 -0.26
C ILE A 121 7.22 0.60 -1.18
N ALA A 122 7.16 0.16 -2.44
CA ALA A 122 8.12 0.53 -3.45
C ALA A 122 7.43 1.18 -4.66
N LEU A 123 8.12 2.13 -5.28
CA LEU A 123 7.71 2.81 -6.48
C LEU A 123 8.65 2.43 -7.63
N LEU A 124 8.09 2.02 -8.76
CA LEU A 124 8.85 1.90 -10.01
C LEU A 124 8.97 3.29 -10.61
N LEU A 125 10.15 3.90 -10.52
CA LEU A 125 10.32 5.30 -10.86
C LEU A 125 11.59 5.58 -11.64
N LYS A 126 11.58 6.73 -12.30
CA LYS A 126 12.73 7.34 -12.96
C LYS A 126 12.95 8.72 -12.35
N ILE A 127 14.22 9.01 -12.03
CA ILE A 127 14.61 10.30 -11.47
C ILE A 127 15.49 11.02 -12.49
N THR A 128 15.11 12.26 -12.81
CA THR A 128 15.92 13.14 -13.67
C THR A 128 16.19 14.46 -12.95
N THR A 129 17.29 15.11 -13.30
CA THR A 129 17.50 16.51 -12.92
C THR A 129 16.49 17.40 -13.65
N GLU A 130 16.35 18.65 -13.22
CA GLU A 130 15.53 19.63 -13.91
C GLU A 130 15.97 19.81 -15.39
N ALA A 131 17.27 19.72 -15.68
CA ALA A 131 17.84 19.78 -17.03
C ALA A 131 17.60 18.50 -17.86
N GLY A 132 16.92 17.48 -17.32
CA GLY A 132 16.54 16.26 -18.03
C GLY A 132 17.56 15.13 -17.95
N ARG A 133 18.73 15.28 -17.30
CA ARG A 133 19.69 14.18 -17.14
C ARG A 133 19.15 13.16 -16.15
N GLN A 134 19.09 11.90 -16.56
CA GLN A 134 18.72 10.79 -15.68
C GLN A 134 19.75 10.57 -14.58
N VAL A 135 19.28 10.39 -13.35
CA VAL A 135 20.10 10.10 -12.15
C VAL A 135 19.79 8.72 -11.57
N TYR A 136 18.58 8.22 -11.80
CA TYR A 136 18.18 6.87 -11.35
C TYR A 136 17.08 6.29 -12.25
N PRO A 137 17.16 5.00 -12.57
CA PRO A 137 18.33 4.15 -12.44
C PRO A 137 19.48 4.60 -13.36
N SER A 138 20.66 3.97 -13.25
CA SER A 138 21.83 4.33 -14.08
C SER A 138 21.64 4.01 -15.56
N ALA A 139 20.82 3.02 -15.90
CA ALA A 139 20.49 2.67 -17.28
C ALA A 139 19.50 3.70 -17.84
N GLU A 140 19.93 4.43 -18.87
CA GLU A 140 19.16 5.51 -19.47
C GLU A 140 17.86 4.99 -20.09
N GLY A 141 16.76 5.69 -19.84
CA GLY A 141 15.41 5.33 -20.28
C GLY A 141 14.69 4.34 -19.37
N GLU A 142 15.41 3.59 -18.56
CA GLU A 142 14.85 2.58 -17.67
C GLU A 142 14.22 3.18 -16.40
N TYR A 143 13.42 2.35 -15.73
CA TYR A 143 12.81 2.63 -14.43
C TYR A 143 13.37 1.65 -13.40
N GLY A 144 13.55 2.13 -12.18
CA GLY A 144 14.04 1.32 -11.05
C GLY A 144 13.12 1.37 -9.85
N TRP A 145 13.16 0.32 -9.03
CA TRP A 145 12.38 0.27 -7.79
C TRP A 145 13.09 1.03 -6.67
N ALA A 146 12.36 1.88 -5.98
CA ALA A 146 12.80 2.57 -4.78
C ALA A 146 11.76 2.38 -3.67
N ALA A 147 12.20 2.04 -2.47
CA ALA A 147 11.34 1.56 -1.39
C ALA A 147 11.45 2.38 -0.11
N VAL A 148 10.38 2.30 0.68
CA VAL A 148 10.30 2.77 2.07
C VAL A 148 9.68 1.69 2.93
N SER A 149 10.28 1.44 4.11
CA SER A 149 9.73 0.53 5.11
C SER A 149 8.43 1.09 5.69
N ILE A 150 7.41 0.23 5.86
CA ILE A 150 6.16 0.54 6.56
C ILE A 150 5.97 -0.42 7.73
N GLY A 151 5.01 -0.13 8.65
CA GLY A 151 4.79 -0.95 9.85
C GLY A 151 5.58 -0.50 11.08
N GLY A 152 6.44 0.51 10.95
CA GLY A 152 7.19 1.12 12.04
C GLY A 152 6.67 2.49 12.48
N HIS A 153 5.40 2.82 12.20
CA HIS A 153 4.83 4.11 12.58
C HIS A 153 4.69 4.21 14.10
N ALA A 154 5.02 5.40 14.67
CA ALA A 154 4.95 5.65 16.11
C ALA A 154 3.56 5.42 16.71
N GLU A 155 2.50 5.72 15.94
CA GLU A 155 1.13 5.39 16.32
C GLU A 155 0.82 3.93 15.92
N SER A 156 0.75 3.04 16.91
CA SER A 156 0.57 1.59 16.70
C SER A 156 -0.63 1.23 15.82
N LYS A 157 -1.73 1.96 15.94
CA LYS A 157 -2.95 1.75 15.12
C LYS A 157 -2.71 1.91 13.62
N LYS A 158 -1.70 2.69 13.21
CA LYS A 158 -1.33 2.88 11.81
C LYS A 158 -0.50 1.74 11.24
N ASN A 159 -0.07 0.81 12.09
CA ASN A 159 0.64 -0.41 11.70
C ASN A 159 -0.28 -1.64 11.67
N LEU A 160 -1.53 -1.50 12.10
CA LEU A 160 -2.51 -2.57 12.15
C LEU A 160 -3.60 -2.33 11.10
N TRP A 161 -3.55 -3.05 10.00
CA TRP A 161 -4.62 -3.07 9.01
C TRP A 161 -5.82 -3.81 9.56
N GLN A 162 -6.97 -3.15 9.63
CA GLN A 162 -8.20 -3.71 10.15
C GLN A 162 -9.24 -3.93 9.05
N PRO A 163 -10.14 -4.91 9.22
CA PRO A 163 -11.28 -5.09 8.32
C PRO A 163 -12.12 -3.81 8.23
N GLY A 164 -12.48 -3.41 7.02
CA GLY A 164 -13.32 -2.23 6.79
C GLY A 164 -12.64 -0.87 6.92
N ASP A 165 -11.32 -0.86 7.14
CA ASP A 165 -10.54 0.38 7.14
C ASP A 165 -9.89 0.62 5.78
N LYS A 166 -9.73 1.90 5.44
CA LYS A 166 -8.95 2.38 4.31
C LYS A 166 -7.71 3.10 4.81
N PHE A 167 -6.53 2.56 4.49
CA PHE A 167 -5.23 3.15 4.76
C PHE A 167 -4.74 3.92 3.54
N VAL A 168 -4.44 5.21 3.70
CA VAL A 168 -3.87 6.06 2.66
C VAL A 168 -2.44 6.42 3.05
N TYR A 169 -1.46 5.87 2.35
CA TYR A 169 -0.05 6.21 2.48
C TYR A 169 0.30 7.35 1.54
N THR A 170 0.74 8.47 2.08
CA THR A 170 1.22 9.60 1.30
C THR A 170 2.74 9.70 1.44
N LEU A 171 3.45 9.37 0.38
CA LEU A 171 4.91 9.37 0.30
C LEU A 171 5.41 10.76 -0.12
N ASP A 172 6.40 11.28 0.59
CA ASP A 172 7.04 12.56 0.29
C ASP A 172 8.49 12.32 -0.16
N LEU A 173 8.74 12.49 -1.45
CA LEU A 173 10.04 12.30 -2.08
C LEU A 173 10.87 13.60 -2.17
N SER A 174 10.42 14.69 -1.54
CA SER A 174 11.08 16.00 -1.62
C SER A 174 12.52 16.00 -1.11
N ASN A 175 12.86 15.12 -0.18
CA ASN A 175 14.19 15.03 0.41
C ASN A 175 15.01 13.81 -0.05
N GLY A 176 14.40 12.90 -0.78
CA GLY A 176 15.07 11.71 -1.26
C GLY A 176 14.10 10.64 -1.78
N ALA A 177 14.66 9.61 -2.38
CA ALA A 177 13.92 8.55 -3.05
C ALA A 177 13.90 7.22 -2.28
N GLY A 178 14.35 7.18 -1.04
CA GLY A 178 14.39 5.95 -0.26
C GLY A 178 15.57 5.04 -0.60
N VAL A 179 15.32 3.73 -0.51
CA VAL A 179 16.35 2.71 -0.64
C VAL A 179 15.95 1.64 -1.65
N MET A 180 16.90 0.85 -2.10
CA MET A 180 16.68 -0.33 -2.92
C MET A 180 15.82 -1.36 -2.17
N PRO A 181 14.76 -1.95 -2.80
CA PRO A 181 13.89 -2.92 -2.14
C PRO A 181 14.58 -4.25 -1.82
N PRO A 182 13.95 -5.12 -0.98
CA PRO A 182 14.55 -6.38 -0.52
C PRO A 182 14.95 -7.35 -1.62
N ASP A 183 14.28 -7.31 -2.76
CA ASP A 183 14.50 -8.18 -3.92
C ASP A 183 15.48 -7.60 -4.96
N SER A 184 16.10 -6.46 -4.65
CA SER A 184 17.14 -5.85 -5.50
C SER A 184 18.52 -6.50 -5.28
N PRO A 185 19.49 -6.28 -6.18
CA PRO A 185 20.88 -6.73 -5.98
C PRO A 185 21.52 -6.16 -4.71
N ASP A 186 21.21 -4.91 -4.38
CA ASP A 186 21.79 -4.16 -3.26
C ASP A 186 20.69 -3.63 -2.32
N PRO A 187 20.00 -4.50 -1.56
CA PRO A 187 18.87 -4.09 -0.73
C PRO A 187 19.30 -3.16 0.40
N GLY A 188 18.47 -2.14 0.64
CA GLY A 188 18.73 -1.14 1.68
C GLY A 188 19.69 -0.03 1.27
N GLU A 189 20.35 -0.13 0.11
CA GLU A 189 21.21 0.94 -0.38
C GLU A 189 20.41 2.16 -0.80
N PRO A 190 20.85 3.39 -0.43
CA PRO A 190 20.15 4.62 -0.78
C PRO A 190 20.07 4.82 -2.31
N VAL A 191 18.86 5.16 -2.78
CA VAL A 191 18.64 5.47 -4.20
C VAL A 191 19.06 6.90 -4.50
N LEU A 192 18.59 7.87 -3.71
CA LEU A 192 18.95 9.28 -3.83
C LEU A 192 18.60 10.01 -2.53
N GLY A 193 19.55 10.78 -1.99
CA GLY A 193 19.34 11.69 -0.86
C GLY A 193 18.92 10.95 0.43
N GLN A 194 17.90 11.47 1.10
CA GLN A 194 17.40 10.95 2.37
C GLN A 194 16.29 9.91 2.17
N PRO A 195 15.96 9.12 3.21
CA PRO A 195 14.80 8.23 3.17
C PRO A 195 13.50 8.96 2.80
N ILE A 196 12.60 8.26 2.11
CA ILE A 196 11.25 8.76 1.85
C ILE A 196 10.55 8.97 3.21
N ARG A 197 9.95 10.15 3.38
CA ARG A 197 9.02 10.41 4.49
C ARG A 197 7.62 10.04 4.07
N PHE A 198 6.81 9.53 4.99
CA PHE A 198 5.41 9.25 4.68
C PHE A 198 4.50 9.58 5.86
N THR A 199 3.23 9.83 5.54
CA THR A 199 2.13 9.92 6.49
C THR A 199 1.12 8.84 6.18
N VAL A 200 0.40 8.38 7.21
CA VAL A 200 -0.68 7.40 7.07
C VAL A 200 -1.97 8.02 7.59
N THR A 201 -2.99 8.06 6.76
CA THR A 201 -4.35 8.42 7.15
C THR A 201 -5.20 7.16 7.13
N VAL A 202 -5.95 6.93 8.21
CA VAL A 202 -6.87 5.80 8.34
C VAL A 202 -8.28 6.36 8.33
N ASN A 203 -9.10 5.85 7.42
CA ASN A 203 -10.51 6.22 7.27
C ASN A 203 -11.36 4.96 7.37
N ASN A 204 -12.52 5.05 7.99
CA ASN A 204 -13.48 3.95 7.93
C ASN A 204 -14.01 3.82 6.51
N TRP A 205 -14.10 2.60 6.03
CA TRP A 205 -14.74 2.32 4.76
C TRP A 205 -16.26 2.48 4.93
N VAL A 206 -16.82 3.49 4.27
CA VAL A 206 -18.23 3.86 4.45
C VAL A 206 -19.14 2.75 3.94
N ILE A 207 -19.88 2.11 4.83
CA ILE A 207 -20.96 1.19 4.48
C ILE A 207 -22.08 2.01 3.85
N ARG A 208 -22.42 1.74 2.60
CA ARG A 208 -23.64 2.29 1.97
C ARG A 208 -24.74 1.25 2.12
N HIS A 209 -25.76 1.58 2.89
CA HIS A 209 -27.00 0.80 2.91
C HIS A 209 -27.71 1.00 1.58
N GLN A 210 -27.97 -0.08 0.88
CA GLN A 210 -28.81 -0.08 -0.30
C GLN A 210 -30.05 -0.91 0.01
N ASP A 211 -31.20 -0.24 0.04
CA ASP A 211 -32.49 -0.93 0.14
C ASP A 211 -32.75 -1.67 -1.16
N VAL A 212 -32.73 -2.97 -1.13
CA VAL A 212 -33.15 -3.80 -2.25
C VAL A 212 -34.64 -4.09 -2.07
N ASN A 213 -35.47 -3.42 -2.85
CA ASN A 213 -36.87 -3.79 -2.98
C ASN A 213 -36.92 -5.02 -3.90
N LEU A 214 -37.25 -6.17 -3.33
CA LEU A 214 -37.58 -7.42 -4.04
C LEU A 214 -39.05 -7.44 -4.43
#